data_b5c662593f57e79afdde13aa2c278517
#
_entry.id   b5c662593f57e79afdde13aa2c278517
#
_cell.length_a   1.000
_cell.length_b   1.000
_cell.length_c   1.000
_cell.angle_alpha   90.00
_cell.angle_beta   90.00
_cell.angle_gamma   90.00
#
_symmetry.space_group_name_H-M   'P 1'
#
loop_
_entity.id
_entity.type
_entity.pdbx_description
1 polymer ?
#
loop_
_entity_poly.entity_id
_entity_poly.type
_entity_poly.pdbx_seq_one_letter_code
_entity_poly.pdbx_strand_id
1 'polypeptide(L)'
;MKLFDLTGRKAIVTGATRGLGRGMAEGLMEAGCEVVVVGSSASALSVAEEFRSKGFACHGLAVDLSEREQRRAGFAQAVELLGGHLDILVNGAGIQRRHFCEEFPIEDWDAVLEVNLTAAFDLCQMAGQQFIRQNSKGKIINIASMLSFFGGYTVPAYAASKGGVAQLTKALSNEWAGKNIQVNAIAPGYMATEMN
;
A
#
# COMPACT_ATOMS: atom_id res chain seq x y z
N MET A 1 29.16 1.63 -2.26
CA MET A 1 27.75 1.89 -1.88
C MET A 1 26.87 1.25 -2.96
N LYS A 2 26.03 0.27 -2.62
CA LYS A 2 25.06 -0.27 -3.57
C LYS A 2 23.93 0.76 -3.67
N LEU A 3 23.59 1.21 -4.86
CA LEU A 3 22.60 2.28 -5.11
C LEU A 3 21.20 1.96 -4.54
N PHE A 4 20.85 0.69 -4.45
CA PHE A 4 19.55 0.19 -3.97
C PHE A 4 19.67 -0.58 -2.64
N ASP A 5 20.67 -0.30 -1.82
CA ASP A 5 20.83 -0.94 -0.51
C ASP A 5 19.83 -0.33 0.48
N LEU A 6 18.94 -1.17 1.00
CA LEU A 6 17.93 -0.82 2.01
C LEU A 6 18.21 -1.51 3.36
N THR A 7 19.44 -1.97 3.59
CA THR A 7 19.82 -2.62 4.84
C THR A 7 19.48 -1.73 6.05
N GLY A 8 18.74 -2.29 7.00
CA GLY A 8 18.28 -1.59 8.20
C GLY A 8 17.06 -0.68 7.99
N ARG A 9 16.49 -0.62 6.77
CA ARG A 9 15.23 0.08 6.52
C ARG A 9 14.04 -0.81 6.87
N LYS A 10 12.93 -0.17 7.22
CA LYS A 10 11.72 -0.80 7.72
C LYS A 10 10.51 -0.36 6.90
N ALA A 11 9.77 -1.34 6.37
CA ALA A 11 8.67 -1.08 5.46
C ALA A 11 7.37 -1.76 5.88
N ILE A 12 6.26 -1.11 5.59
CA ILE A 12 4.91 -1.69 5.59
C ILE A 12 4.45 -1.77 4.13
N VAL A 13 4.03 -2.96 3.69
CA VAL A 13 3.48 -3.18 2.35
C VAL A 13 2.08 -3.76 2.46
N THR A 14 1.07 -3.01 2.04
CA THR A 14 -0.32 -3.47 2.03
C THR A 14 -0.67 -4.19 0.74
N GLY A 15 -1.62 -5.14 0.79
CA GLY A 15 -1.97 -5.97 -0.36
C GLY A 15 -0.82 -6.89 -0.80
N ALA A 16 0.06 -7.27 0.13
CA ALA A 16 1.32 -7.94 -0.16
C ALA A 16 1.26 -9.48 -0.11
N THR A 17 0.05 -10.06 -0.08
CA THR A 17 -0.10 -11.53 -0.04
C THR A 17 -0.02 -12.20 -1.40
N ARG A 18 -0.20 -11.44 -2.50
CA ARG A 18 -0.18 -11.94 -3.89
C ARG A 18 0.16 -10.84 -4.89
N GLY A 19 0.35 -11.23 -6.14
CA GLY A 19 0.50 -10.32 -7.28
C GLY A 19 1.60 -9.27 -7.09
N LEU A 20 1.34 -8.05 -7.53
CA LEU A 20 2.29 -6.93 -7.49
C LEU A 20 2.75 -6.58 -6.08
N GLY A 21 1.81 -6.57 -5.11
CA GLY A 21 2.13 -6.25 -3.72
C GLY A 21 3.16 -7.21 -3.12
N ARG A 22 2.99 -8.51 -3.39
CA ARG A 22 3.94 -9.54 -2.96
C ARG A 22 5.31 -9.35 -3.61
N GLY A 23 5.35 -9.11 -4.93
CA GLY A 23 6.62 -8.85 -5.64
C GLY A 23 7.34 -7.59 -5.13
N MET A 24 6.59 -6.53 -4.80
CA MET A 24 7.18 -5.33 -4.20
C MET A 24 7.75 -5.60 -2.81
N ALA A 25 7.05 -6.38 -1.97
CA ALA A 25 7.55 -6.77 -0.66
C ALA A 25 8.83 -7.62 -0.77
N GLU A 26 8.86 -8.60 -1.69
CA GLU A 26 10.04 -9.43 -1.97
C GLU A 26 11.22 -8.58 -2.43
N GLY A 27 11.03 -7.69 -3.40
CA GLY A 27 12.10 -6.81 -3.87
C GLY A 27 12.66 -5.87 -2.79
N LEU A 28 11.83 -5.37 -1.87
CA LEU A 28 12.32 -4.60 -0.72
C LEU A 28 13.16 -5.46 0.23
N MET A 29 12.75 -6.70 0.48
CA MET A 29 13.50 -7.63 1.33
C MET A 29 14.81 -8.07 0.67
N GLU A 30 14.83 -8.33 -0.63
CA GLU A 30 16.05 -8.61 -1.39
C GLU A 30 17.06 -7.44 -1.33
N ALA A 31 16.55 -6.21 -1.21
CA ALA A 31 17.39 -5.03 -1.00
C ALA A 31 17.84 -4.83 0.46
N GLY A 32 17.45 -5.73 1.38
CA GLY A 32 17.86 -5.71 2.80
C GLY A 32 16.87 -5.05 3.75
N CYS A 33 15.65 -4.73 3.30
CA CYS A 33 14.62 -4.12 4.13
C CYS A 33 13.93 -5.16 5.03
N GLU A 34 13.60 -4.78 6.27
CA GLU A 34 12.65 -5.51 7.12
C GLU A 34 11.22 -5.11 6.74
N VAL A 35 10.33 -6.08 6.49
CA VAL A 35 9.01 -5.82 5.90
C VAL A 35 7.88 -6.40 6.74
N VAL A 36 6.84 -5.60 6.99
CA VAL A 36 5.53 -6.10 7.40
C VAL A 36 4.65 -6.27 6.17
N VAL A 37 4.28 -7.52 5.88
CA VAL A 37 3.31 -7.91 4.85
C VAL A 37 1.91 -7.79 5.43
N VAL A 38 1.08 -6.89 4.88
CA VAL A 38 -0.31 -6.71 5.31
C VAL A 38 -1.27 -7.25 4.25
N GLY A 39 -2.22 -8.08 4.69
CA GLY A 39 -3.31 -8.60 3.87
C GLY A 39 -4.61 -8.70 4.66
N SER A 40 -5.74 -8.88 3.98
CA SER A 40 -7.07 -8.92 4.60
C SER A 40 -7.41 -10.22 5.33
N SER A 41 -6.53 -11.22 5.29
CA SER A 41 -6.79 -12.55 5.87
C SER A 41 -5.52 -13.17 6.46
N ALA A 42 -5.68 -14.31 7.12
CA ALA A 42 -4.57 -15.09 7.69
C ALA A 42 -3.49 -15.49 6.66
N SER A 43 -3.75 -15.37 5.35
CA SER A 43 -2.73 -15.59 4.31
C SER A 43 -1.50 -14.68 4.46
N ALA A 44 -1.65 -13.50 5.09
CA ALA A 44 -0.52 -12.62 5.38
C ALA A 44 0.51 -13.28 6.32
N LEU A 45 0.03 -14.07 7.29
CA LEU A 45 0.90 -14.80 8.21
C LEU A 45 1.68 -15.92 7.49
N SER A 46 0.98 -16.68 6.63
CA SER A 46 1.59 -17.76 5.85
C SER A 46 2.62 -17.25 4.85
N VAL A 47 2.33 -16.11 4.18
CA VAL A 47 3.28 -15.47 3.26
C VAL A 47 4.52 -14.96 4.00
N ALA A 48 4.34 -14.38 5.17
CA ALA A 48 5.48 -13.94 5.99
C ALA A 48 6.33 -15.12 6.46
N GLU A 49 5.72 -16.26 6.82
CA GLU A 49 6.48 -17.48 7.17
C GLU A 49 7.28 -18.00 5.99
N GLU A 50 6.69 -18.02 4.79
CA GLU A 50 7.41 -18.40 3.58
C GLU A 50 8.63 -17.48 3.34
N PHE A 51 8.47 -16.15 3.50
CA PHE A 51 9.60 -15.22 3.34
C PHE A 51 10.66 -15.41 4.43
N ARG A 52 10.27 -15.67 5.68
CA ARG A 52 11.22 -16.01 6.75
C ARG A 52 12.00 -17.29 6.45
N SER A 53 11.35 -18.32 5.91
CA SER A 53 12.03 -19.55 5.52
C SER A 53 13.09 -19.37 4.42
N LYS A 54 12.95 -18.30 3.63
CA LYS A 54 13.97 -17.86 2.64
C LYS A 54 15.07 -16.98 3.26
N GLY A 55 15.01 -16.71 4.57
CA GLY A 55 15.99 -15.89 5.29
C GLY A 55 15.70 -14.39 5.33
N PHE A 56 14.53 -13.95 4.89
CA PHE A 56 14.14 -12.54 4.94
C PHE A 56 13.61 -12.11 6.33
N ALA A 57 13.87 -10.87 6.70
CA ALA A 57 13.24 -10.24 7.86
C ALA A 57 11.80 -9.80 7.51
N CYS A 58 10.83 -10.62 7.89
CA CYS A 58 9.44 -10.45 7.49
C CYS A 58 8.46 -10.73 8.63
N HIS A 59 7.44 -9.88 8.76
CA HIS A 59 6.30 -10.07 9.65
C HIS A 59 5.01 -10.10 8.83
N GLY A 60 4.02 -10.87 9.27
CA GLY A 60 2.70 -10.95 8.65
C GLY A 60 1.64 -10.32 9.54
N LEU A 61 0.71 -9.60 8.95
CA LEU A 61 -0.39 -8.99 9.67
C LEU A 61 -1.69 -9.05 8.86
N ALA A 62 -2.73 -9.64 9.45
CA ALA A 62 -4.07 -9.69 8.88
C ALA A 62 -4.87 -8.46 9.32
N VAL A 63 -5.25 -7.60 8.37
CA VAL A 63 -6.00 -6.36 8.60
C VAL A 63 -7.00 -6.16 7.48
N ASP A 64 -8.27 -6.02 7.82
CA ASP A 64 -9.26 -5.54 6.86
C ASP A 64 -9.16 -4.02 6.74
N LEU A 65 -8.65 -3.57 5.60
CA LEU A 65 -8.45 -2.15 5.34
C LEU A 65 -9.76 -1.40 5.01
N SER A 66 -10.87 -2.08 4.78
CA SER A 66 -12.18 -1.45 4.65
C SER A 66 -12.70 -0.94 5.99
N GLU A 67 -12.28 -1.55 7.10
CA GLU A 67 -12.68 -1.22 8.44
C GLU A 67 -11.72 -0.22 9.09
N ARG A 68 -12.16 1.02 9.31
CA ARG A 68 -11.31 2.12 9.78
C ARG A 68 -10.59 1.81 11.10
N GLU A 69 -11.27 1.21 12.06
CA GLU A 69 -10.67 0.90 13.37
C GLU A 69 -9.62 -0.22 13.24
N GLN A 70 -9.88 -1.25 12.43
CA GLN A 70 -8.89 -2.29 12.15
C GLN A 70 -7.68 -1.71 11.42
N ARG A 71 -7.89 -0.84 10.45
CA ARG A 71 -6.83 -0.15 9.69
C ARG A 71 -5.90 0.64 10.61
N ARG A 72 -6.46 1.40 11.56
CA ARG A 72 -5.68 2.18 12.53
C ARG A 72 -4.94 1.31 13.53
N ALA A 73 -5.62 0.33 14.12
CA ALA A 73 -5.00 -0.62 15.04
C ALA A 73 -3.90 -1.44 14.33
N GLY A 74 -4.17 -1.90 13.10
CA GLY A 74 -3.22 -2.65 12.29
C GLY A 74 -1.99 -1.84 11.91
N PHE A 75 -2.14 -0.55 11.57
CA PHE A 75 -0.98 0.31 11.31
C PHE A 75 -0.10 0.47 12.56
N ALA A 76 -0.71 0.70 13.73
CA ALA A 76 0.04 0.81 14.99
C ALA A 76 0.79 -0.49 15.32
N GLN A 77 0.12 -1.64 15.17
CA GLN A 77 0.72 -2.96 15.37
C GLN A 77 1.86 -3.23 14.37
N ALA A 78 1.69 -2.83 13.10
CA ALA A 78 2.75 -2.97 12.10
C ALA A 78 4.00 -2.15 12.47
N VAL A 79 3.83 -0.93 12.95
CA VAL A 79 4.94 -0.09 13.45
C VAL A 79 5.59 -0.72 14.68
N GLU A 80 4.82 -1.32 15.59
CA GLU A 80 5.33 -2.03 16.76
C GLU A 80 6.17 -3.25 16.38
N LEU A 81 5.70 -4.07 15.42
CA LEU A 81 6.46 -5.20 14.87
C LEU A 81 7.81 -4.78 14.28
N LEU A 82 7.89 -3.57 13.76
CA LEU A 82 9.13 -2.95 13.26
C LEU A 82 9.93 -2.25 14.36
N GLY A 83 9.63 -2.49 15.64
CA GLY A 83 10.35 -1.88 16.77
C GLY A 83 10.14 -0.37 16.91
N GLY A 84 8.96 0.11 16.53
CA GLY A 84 8.55 1.52 16.70
C GLY A 84 9.05 2.48 15.62
N HIS A 85 9.71 1.99 14.57
CA HIS A 85 10.27 2.81 13.49
C HIS A 85 9.73 2.40 12.12
N LEU A 86 9.47 3.37 11.26
CA LEU A 86 9.03 3.17 9.87
C LEU A 86 9.87 4.05 8.94
N ASP A 87 10.33 3.50 7.81
CA ASP A 87 11.01 4.25 6.74
C ASP A 87 10.15 4.32 5.47
N ILE A 88 9.41 3.24 5.15
CA ILE A 88 8.74 3.08 3.87
C ILE A 88 7.30 2.56 4.08
N LEU A 89 6.33 3.22 3.43
CA LEU A 89 4.97 2.71 3.26
C LEU A 89 4.71 2.45 1.79
N VAL A 90 4.26 1.24 1.45
CA VAL A 90 3.74 0.90 0.11
C VAL A 90 2.25 0.58 0.21
N ASN A 91 1.43 1.45 -0.36
CA ASN A 91 -0.02 1.27 -0.46
C ASN A 91 -0.35 0.46 -1.72
N GLY A 92 -0.23 -0.87 -1.60
CA GLY A 92 -0.49 -1.83 -2.69
C GLY A 92 -1.85 -2.51 -2.63
N ALA A 93 -2.60 -2.36 -1.54
CA ALA A 93 -3.94 -2.92 -1.43
C ALA A 93 -4.92 -2.28 -2.42
N GLY A 94 -5.80 -3.09 -2.98
CA GLY A 94 -6.85 -2.61 -3.85
C GLY A 94 -7.77 -3.74 -4.29
N ILE A 95 -9.01 -3.36 -4.56
CA ILE A 95 -10.05 -4.25 -5.09
C ILE A 95 -10.62 -3.66 -6.38
N GLN A 96 -11.25 -4.50 -7.17
CA GLN A 96 -11.95 -4.12 -8.38
C GLN A 96 -13.33 -4.79 -8.41
N ARG A 97 -14.33 -4.05 -8.91
CA ARG A 97 -15.68 -4.53 -9.21
C ARG A 97 -16.02 -4.13 -10.64
N ARG A 98 -16.72 -5.00 -11.36
CA ARG A 98 -17.04 -4.81 -12.78
C ARG A 98 -18.55 -4.86 -12.99
N HIS A 99 -19.13 -3.75 -13.41
CA HIS A 99 -20.52 -3.62 -13.82
C HIS A 99 -20.61 -2.56 -14.91
N PHE A 100 -21.63 -2.60 -15.75
CA PHE A 100 -21.98 -1.45 -16.59
C PHE A 100 -22.33 -0.25 -15.70
N CYS A 101 -21.99 0.95 -16.14
CA CYS A 101 -22.08 2.14 -15.30
C CYS A 101 -23.51 2.42 -14.84
N GLU A 102 -24.50 2.21 -15.72
CA GLU A 102 -25.93 2.38 -15.44
C GLU A 102 -26.51 1.36 -14.45
N GLU A 103 -25.82 0.25 -14.23
CA GLU A 103 -26.24 -0.83 -13.32
C GLU A 103 -25.24 -1.01 -12.16
N PHE A 104 -24.29 -0.09 -11.99
CA PHE A 104 -23.22 -0.23 -11.00
C PHE A 104 -23.79 -0.12 -9.58
N PRO A 105 -23.72 -1.19 -8.73
CA PRO A 105 -24.21 -1.16 -7.37
C PRO A 105 -23.46 -0.11 -6.54
N ILE A 106 -24.19 0.67 -5.76
CA ILE A 106 -23.59 1.71 -4.92
C ILE A 106 -22.68 1.12 -3.85
N GLU A 107 -23.01 -0.07 -3.33
CA GLU A 107 -22.23 -0.78 -2.34
C GLU A 107 -20.87 -1.22 -2.90
N ASP A 108 -20.82 -1.63 -4.16
CA ASP A 108 -19.57 -1.97 -4.85
C ASP A 108 -18.73 -0.71 -5.16
N TRP A 109 -19.39 0.40 -5.48
CA TRP A 109 -18.72 1.70 -5.61
C TRP A 109 -18.07 2.12 -4.30
N ASP A 110 -18.84 2.13 -3.20
CA ASP A 110 -18.35 2.52 -1.89
C ASP A 110 -17.21 1.61 -1.40
N ALA A 111 -17.34 0.29 -1.58
CA ALA A 111 -16.30 -0.67 -1.21
C ALA A 111 -14.99 -0.41 -1.97
N VAL A 112 -15.07 -0.12 -3.28
CA VAL A 112 -13.86 0.18 -4.09
C VAL A 112 -13.22 1.48 -3.64
N LEU A 113 -13.99 2.55 -3.40
CA LEU A 113 -13.45 3.82 -2.92
C LEU A 113 -12.86 3.70 -1.52
N GLU A 114 -13.53 2.96 -0.62
CA GLU A 114 -13.04 2.77 0.75
C GLU A 114 -11.68 2.08 0.77
N VAL A 115 -11.53 0.95 0.08
CA VAL A 115 -10.26 0.20 0.08
C VAL A 115 -9.17 0.90 -0.73
N ASN A 116 -9.50 1.39 -1.94
CA ASN A 116 -8.48 1.87 -2.86
C ASN A 116 -8.02 3.32 -2.58
N LEU A 117 -8.90 4.17 -2.06
CA LEU A 117 -8.64 5.60 -1.90
C LEU A 117 -8.67 6.04 -0.43
N THR A 118 -9.77 5.77 0.30
CA THR A 118 -9.92 6.20 1.70
C THR A 118 -8.87 5.54 2.59
N ALA A 119 -8.67 4.22 2.44
CA ALA A 119 -7.65 3.50 3.19
C ALA A 119 -6.24 3.98 2.84
N ALA A 120 -5.95 4.24 1.57
CA ALA A 120 -4.65 4.78 1.15
C ALA A 120 -4.39 6.16 1.78
N PHE A 121 -5.40 7.05 1.84
CA PHE A 121 -5.28 8.34 2.52
C PHE A 121 -5.01 8.18 4.02
N ASP A 122 -5.80 7.37 4.73
CA ASP A 122 -5.62 7.12 6.17
C ASP A 122 -4.21 6.58 6.47
N LEU A 123 -3.74 5.60 5.69
CA LEU A 123 -2.40 5.02 5.86
C LEU A 123 -1.29 6.05 5.56
N CYS A 124 -1.45 6.86 4.51
CA CYS A 124 -0.52 7.97 4.23
C CYS A 124 -0.47 8.96 5.40
N GLN A 125 -1.64 9.32 5.97
CA GLN A 125 -1.71 10.25 7.10
C GLN A 125 -1.01 9.69 8.33
N MET A 126 -1.27 8.43 8.69
CA MET A 126 -0.62 7.77 9.82
C MET A 126 0.88 7.62 9.63
N ALA A 127 1.32 7.27 8.41
CA ALA A 127 2.76 7.20 8.09
C ALA A 127 3.41 8.57 8.16
N GLY A 128 2.79 9.60 7.61
CA GLY A 128 3.27 10.99 7.70
C GLY A 128 3.43 11.45 9.16
N GLN A 129 2.43 11.18 10.00
CA GLN A 129 2.51 11.45 11.43
C GLN A 129 3.64 10.66 12.10
N GLN A 130 3.84 9.40 11.73
CA GLN A 130 4.92 8.56 12.25
C GLN A 130 6.29 9.13 11.87
N PHE A 131 6.52 9.48 10.61
CA PHE A 131 7.78 10.07 10.14
C PHE A 131 8.09 11.40 10.84
N ILE A 132 7.08 12.24 11.06
CA ILE A 132 7.23 13.50 11.79
C ILE A 132 7.59 13.25 13.25
N ARG A 133 6.87 12.36 13.96
CA ARG A 133 7.15 12.02 15.36
C ARG A 133 8.56 11.48 15.58
N GLN A 134 9.03 10.61 14.69
CA GLN A 134 10.38 10.02 14.80
C GLN A 134 11.47 10.93 14.24
N ASN A 135 11.11 12.13 13.76
CA ASN A 135 12.02 13.13 13.19
C ASN A 135 12.95 12.54 12.11
N SER A 136 12.39 11.75 11.22
CA SER A 136 13.15 11.05 10.17
C SER A 136 12.59 11.32 8.78
N LYS A 137 13.37 10.93 7.77
CA LYS A 137 12.92 10.90 6.39
C LYS A 137 11.90 9.78 6.20
N GLY A 138 10.86 10.01 5.38
CA GLY A 138 9.87 9.00 5.04
C GLY A 138 9.70 8.81 3.53
N LYS A 139 9.31 7.61 3.12
CA LYS A 139 8.97 7.27 1.74
C LYS A 139 7.58 6.66 1.69
N ILE A 140 6.72 7.21 0.86
CA ILE A 140 5.39 6.64 0.56
C ILE A 140 5.33 6.34 -0.92
N ILE A 141 4.93 5.12 -1.25
CA ILE A 141 4.72 4.66 -2.62
C ILE A 141 3.26 4.21 -2.72
N ASN A 142 2.46 4.96 -3.47
CA ASN A 142 1.07 4.61 -3.75
C ASN A 142 0.99 3.82 -5.06
N ILE A 143 0.14 2.81 -5.12
CA ILE A 143 -0.10 2.07 -6.37
C ILE A 143 -1.35 2.65 -7.04
N ALA A 144 -1.09 3.52 -7.99
CA ALA A 144 -2.05 4.07 -8.94
C ALA A 144 -2.34 3.04 -10.05
N SER A 145 -2.71 3.48 -11.24
CA SER A 145 -2.96 2.64 -12.41
C SER A 145 -2.82 3.48 -13.68
N MET A 146 -2.63 2.85 -14.82
CA MET A 146 -2.88 3.55 -16.09
C MET A 146 -4.30 4.13 -16.15
N LEU A 147 -5.27 3.50 -15.47
CA LEU A 147 -6.65 4.01 -15.35
C LEU A 147 -6.75 5.28 -14.47
N SER A 148 -5.67 5.74 -13.87
CA SER A 148 -5.59 7.09 -13.30
C SER A 148 -5.59 8.19 -14.37
N PHE A 149 -5.31 7.84 -15.62
CA PHE A 149 -5.16 8.76 -16.78
C PHE A 149 -6.13 8.44 -17.92
N PHE A 150 -6.57 7.19 -17.98
CA PHE A 150 -7.53 6.70 -18.99
C PHE A 150 -8.79 6.19 -18.34
N GLY A 151 -9.92 6.24 -19.04
CA GLY A 151 -11.15 5.56 -18.61
C GLY A 151 -11.01 4.04 -18.72
N GLY A 152 -11.72 3.32 -17.86
CA GLY A 152 -11.82 1.87 -17.94
C GLY A 152 -13.24 1.43 -18.29
N TYR A 153 -13.38 0.37 -19.07
CA TYR A 153 -14.67 -0.21 -19.41
C TYR A 153 -15.18 -1.09 -18.28
N THR A 154 -16.40 -0.87 -17.82
CA THR A 154 -17.07 -1.58 -16.69
C THR A 154 -16.41 -1.42 -15.31
N VAL A 155 -15.49 -0.48 -15.13
CA VAL A 155 -14.74 -0.27 -13.87
C VAL A 155 -14.73 1.21 -13.43
N PRO A 156 -15.86 1.91 -13.42
CA PRO A 156 -15.90 3.35 -13.10
C PRO A 156 -15.36 3.65 -11.70
N ALA A 157 -15.73 2.87 -10.68
CA ALA A 157 -15.25 3.05 -9.31
C ALA A 157 -13.74 2.87 -9.18
N TYR A 158 -13.18 1.85 -9.87
CA TYR A 158 -11.73 1.62 -9.87
C TYR A 158 -10.99 2.78 -10.55
N ALA A 159 -11.44 3.23 -11.72
CA ALA A 159 -10.83 4.36 -12.42
C ALA A 159 -10.89 5.64 -11.58
N ALA A 160 -12.04 5.94 -10.96
CA ALA A 160 -12.20 7.07 -10.05
C ALA A 160 -11.25 6.97 -8.84
N SER A 161 -11.19 5.80 -8.19
CA SER A 161 -10.31 5.57 -7.04
C SER A 161 -8.83 5.75 -7.40
N LYS A 162 -8.38 5.23 -8.55
CA LYS A 162 -6.99 5.32 -8.98
C LYS A 162 -6.63 6.72 -9.50
N GLY A 163 -7.57 7.44 -10.10
CA GLY A 163 -7.45 8.88 -10.38
C GLY A 163 -7.28 9.68 -9.09
N GLY A 164 -8.09 9.40 -8.08
CA GLY A 164 -7.98 9.98 -6.75
C GLY A 164 -6.63 9.73 -6.08
N VAL A 165 -6.12 8.49 -6.12
CA VAL A 165 -4.79 8.13 -5.58
C VAL A 165 -3.68 8.90 -6.28
N ALA A 166 -3.73 9.06 -7.61
CA ALA A 166 -2.73 9.84 -8.35
C ALA A 166 -2.74 11.30 -7.94
N GLN A 167 -3.92 11.91 -7.76
CA GLN A 167 -4.03 13.30 -7.33
C GLN A 167 -3.69 13.49 -5.85
N LEU A 168 -4.10 12.56 -4.98
CA LEU A 168 -3.71 12.53 -3.57
C LEU A 168 -2.17 12.50 -3.43
N THR A 169 -1.49 11.67 -4.22
CA THR A 169 -0.03 11.58 -4.22
C THR A 169 0.62 12.93 -4.49
N LYS A 170 0.12 13.68 -5.47
CA LYS A 170 0.63 15.04 -5.79
C LYS A 170 0.42 16.01 -4.63
N ALA A 171 -0.78 16.00 -4.03
CA ALA A 171 -1.12 16.86 -2.91
C ALA A 171 -0.19 16.63 -1.71
N LEU A 172 -0.04 15.35 -1.30
CA LEU A 172 0.81 14.97 -0.18
C LEU A 172 2.30 15.22 -0.47
N SER A 173 2.74 15.00 -1.71
CA SER A 173 4.12 15.31 -2.12
C SER A 173 4.43 16.80 -1.97
N ASN A 174 3.52 17.67 -2.43
CA ASN A 174 3.70 19.12 -2.31
C ASN A 174 3.73 19.58 -0.84
N GLU A 175 2.83 19.02 -0.01
CA GLU A 175 2.71 19.44 1.39
C GLU A 175 3.88 18.95 2.26
N TRP A 176 4.39 17.74 1.99
CA TRP A 176 5.34 17.07 2.87
C TRP A 176 6.79 17.08 2.39
N ALA A 177 7.06 17.61 1.19
CA ALA A 177 8.43 17.70 0.67
C ALA A 177 9.36 18.47 1.63
N GLY A 178 8.89 19.58 2.20
CA GLY A 178 9.64 20.35 3.19
C GLY A 178 9.88 19.64 4.53
N LYS A 179 9.19 18.52 4.78
CA LYS A 179 9.34 17.65 5.96
C LYS A 179 10.23 16.42 5.68
N ASN A 180 10.93 16.39 4.55
CA ASN A 180 11.73 15.25 4.09
C ASN A 180 10.92 13.94 3.89
N ILE A 181 9.63 14.04 3.61
CA ILE A 181 8.76 12.92 3.27
C ILE A 181 8.51 12.95 1.77
N GLN A 182 8.95 11.93 1.05
CA GLN A 182 8.71 11.79 -0.38
C GLN A 182 7.51 10.90 -0.63
N VAL A 183 6.52 11.43 -1.35
CA VAL A 183 5.32 10.68 -1.73
C VAL A 183 5.29 10.56 -3.25
N ASN A 184 5.34 9.33 -3.73
CA ASN A 184 5.33 9.00 -5.14
C ASN A 184 4.27 7.95 -5.45
N ALA A 185 3.94 7.78 -6.74
CA ALA A 185 3.07 6.70 -7.19
C ALA A 185 3.69 5.94 -8.36
N ILE A 186 3.39 4.64 -8.40
CA ILE A 186 3.62 3.80 -9.57
C ILE A 186 2.25 3.56 -10.22
N ALA A 187 2.17 3.73 -11.55
CA ALA A 187 0.95 3.51 -12.32
C ALA A 187 1.14 2.31 -13.26
N PRO A 188 0.94 1.07 -12.77
CA PRO A 188 1.11 -0.12 -13.58
C PRO A 188 0.09 -0.17 -14.72
N GLY A 189 0.51 -0.76 -15.85
CA GLY A 189 -0.39 -1.20 -16.90
C GLY A 189 -1.02 -2.55 -16.61
N TYR A 190 -1.43 -3.26 -17.67
CA TYR A 190 -1.94 -4.62 -17.55
C TYR A 190 -0.78 -5.58 -17.26
N MET A 191 -0.78 -6.15 -16.08
CA MET A 191 0.19 -7.15 -15.64
C MET A 191 -0.53 -8.47 -15.42
N ALA A 192 0.08 -9.58 -15.81
CA ALA A 192 -0.49 -10.92 -15.62
C ALA A 192 -0.51 -11.28 -14.14
N THR A 193 -1.60 -10.96 -13.47
CA THR A 193 -1.88 -11.26 -12.07
C THR A 193 -3.30 -11.79 -11.92
N GLU A 194 -3.66 -12.31 -10.74
CA GLU A 194 -5.01 -12.80 -10.44
C GLU A 194 -6.11 -11.70 -10.48
N MET A 195 -5.75 -10.44 -10.57
CA MET A 195 -6.69 -9.32 -10.62
C MET A 195 -7.17 -9.02 -12.06
N ASN A 196 -6.45 -9.49 -13.08
CA ASN A 196 -6.73 -9.23 -14.50
C ASN A 196 -7.12 -10.51 -15.25
#